data_3363a141726647e4b511fb9b0fed8a00
#
_entry.id   3363a141726647e4b511fb9b0fed8a00
#
_cell.length_a   1.000
_cell.length_b   1.000
_cell.length_c   1.000
_cell.angle_alpha   90.00
_cell.angle_beta   90.00
_cell.angle_gamma   90.00
#
_symmetry.space_group_name_H-M   'P 1'
#
loop_
_entity.id
_entity.type
_entity.pdbx_description
1 polymer ?
#
loop_
_entity_poly.entity_id
_entity_poly.type
_entity_poly.pdbx_seq_one_letter_code
_entity_poly.pdbx_strand_id
1 'polypeptide(L)'
;HATLYALHFDDCVPWQEILADQPLPEKVQKDWNDLAQRLPGTHKVYVALTPGDKDRRGLAPPCEAGPDEPGKMPRELEGVPLDHPRVKQAFLAYARRAVQQFKPHFLNIGIEMGNMALRHPKDWPHFVALYEYVYTALKQEFPTLPIGFSINPQMLREPQTASRVKPLVERSDYLGLSFYPY
;
A
#
# COMPACT_ATOMS: atom_id res chain seq x y z
N HIS A 1 -27.27 -1.81 -5.14
CA HIS A 1 -26.46 -0.60 -5.32
C HIS A 1 -25.13 -0.78 -4.61
N ALA A 2 -24.00 -0.44 -5.27
CA ALA A 2 -22.68 -0.42 -4.64
C ALA A 2 -22.69 0.68 -3.54
N THR A 3 -22.07 0.40 -2.41
CA THR A 3 -21.97 1.32 -1.26
C THR A 3 -20.52 1.66 -0.93
N LEU A 4 -19.56 1.09 -1.66
CA LEU A 4 -18.13 1.28 -1.51
C LEU A 4 -17.51 1.73 -2.83
N TYR A 5 -16.72 2.78 -2.78
CA TYR A 5 -15.89 3.27 -3.88
C TYR A 5 -14.42 2.93 -3.57
N ALA A 6 -13.79 2.16 -4.44
CA ALA A 6 -12.43 1.67 -4.22
C ALA A 6 -11.43 2.40 -5.12
N LEU A 7 -10.39 2.94 -4.51
CA LEU A 7 -9.20 3.51 -5.15
C LEU A 7 -8.02 2.58 -4.92
N HIS A 8 -7.37 2.13 -5.99
CA HIS A 8 -6.20 1.26 -5.95
C HIS A 8 -4.99 1.99 -6.53
N PHE A 9 -3.92 2.10 -5.76
CA PHE A 9 -2.64 2.67 -6.15
C PHE A 9 -1.58 1.57 -6.11
N ASP A 10 -1.53 0.77 -7.16
CA ASP A 10 -0.71 -0.44 -7.28
C ASP A 10 0.42 -0.32 -8.31
N ASP A 11 0.51 0.81 -9.01
CA ASP A 11 1.45 0.97 -10.12
C ASP A 11 2.82 1.49 -9.68
N CYS A 12 2.86 2.47 -8.77
CA CYS A 12 4.08 3.14 -8.38
C CYS A 12 3.98 3.80 -6.99
N VAL A 13 5.14 4.15 -6.42
CA VAL A 13 5.24 5.02 -5.23
C VAL A 13 6.21 6.17 -5.55
N PRO A 14 5.86 7.43 -5.26
CA PRO A 14 6.71 8.59 -5.54
C PRO A 14 7.80 8.74 -4.47
N TRP A 15 8.72 7.75 -4.41
CA TRP A 15 9.73 7.62 -3.36
C TRP A 15 10.59 8.86 -3.19
N GLN A 16 11.05 9.44 -4.31
CA GLN A 16 11.97 10.58 -4.30
C GLN A 16 11.30 11.82 -3.68
N GLU A 17 10.10 12.13 -4.13
CA GLU A 17 9.35 13.30 -3.68
C GLU A 17 8.94 13.16 -2.22
N ILE A 18 8.52 11.97 -1.83
CA ILE A 18 8.16 11.68 -0.44
C ILE A 18 9.37 11.80 0.49
N LEU A 19 10.53 11.26 0.11
CA LEU A 19 11.74 11.34 0.93
C LEU A 19 12.29 12.76 1.04
N ALA A 20 12.09 13.58 0.02
CA ALA A 20 12.51 14.98 -0.01
C ALA A 20 11.44 15.93 0.56
N ASP A 21 10.32 15.42 1.05
CA ASP A 21 9.15 16.18 1.49
C ASP A 21 8.68 17.21 0.44
N GLN A 22 8.73 16.81 -0.82
CA GLN A 22 8.29 17.61 -1.95
C GLN A 22 6.85 17.29 -2.36
N PRO A 23 6.18 18.15 -3.14
CA PRO A 23 4.91 17.80 -3.78
C PRO A 23 5.03 16.51 -4.58
N LEU A 24 3.91 15.80 -4.74
CA LEU A 24 3.86 14.63 -5.63
C LEU A 24 4.18 15.05 -7.07
N PRO A 25 4.68 14.13 -7.92
CA PRO A 25 4.83 14.41 -9.34
C PRO A 25 3.54 14.96 -9.93
N GLU A 26 3.63 15.92 -10.85
CA GLU A 26 2.47 16.66 -11.38
C GLU A 26 1.36 15.73 -11.87
N LYS A 27 1.72 14.69 -12.60
CA LYS A 27 0.77 13.67 -13.10
C LYS A 27 0.05 12.98 -11.94
N VAL A 28 0.80 12.52 -10.93
CA VAL A 28 0.23 11.83 -9.75
C VAL A 28 -0.69 12.77 -8.97
N GLN A 29 -0.25 14.02 -8.75
CA GLN A 29 -1.05 15.02 -8.04
C GLN A 29 -2.36 15.35 -8.80
N LYS A 30 -2.27 15.49 -10.12
CA LYS A 30 -3.44 15.72 -10.96
C LYS A 30 -4.41 14.54 -10.90
N ASP A 31 -3.91 13.31 -11.07
CA ASP A 31 -4.74 12.10 -11.01
C ASP A 31 -5.42 11.96 -9.64
N TRP A 32 -4.70 12.24 -8.55
CA TRP A 32 -5.26 12.22 -7.21
C TRP A 32 -6.34 13.28 -7.01
N ASN A 33 -6.13 14.49 -7.52
CA ASN A 33 -7.12 15.57 -7.45
C ASN A 33 -8.38 15.22 -8.24
N ASP A 34 -8.22 14.69 -9.47
CA ASP A 34 -9.33 14.27 -10.32
C ASP A 34 -10.12 13.13 -9.66
N LEU A 35 -9.44 12.16 -9.07
CA LEU A 35 -10.08 11.06 -8.33
C LEU A 35 -10.83 11.58 -7.10
N ALA A 36 -10.23 12.48 -6.32
CA ALA A 36 -10.86 13.05 -5.12
C ALA A 36 -12.13 13.84 -5.46
N GLN A 37 -12.13 14.59 -6.58
CA GLN A 37 -13.31 15.33 -7.05
C GLN A 37 -14.46 14.42 -7.52
N ARG A 38 -14.15 13.21 -7.99
CA ARG A 38 -15.13 12.22 -8.46
C ARG A 38 -15.67 11.32 -7.37
N LEU A 39 -15.16 11.43 -6.14
CA LEU A 39 -15.66 10.60 -5.04
C LEU A 39 -17.14 10.86 -4.80
N PRO A 40 -17.99 9.83 -4.87
CA PRO A 40 -19.41 10.01 -4.59
C PRO A 40 -19.63 10.22 -3.09
N GLY A 41 -20.26 11.34 -2.72
CA GLY A 41 -20.51 11.70 -1.31
C GLY A 41 -21.43 10.73 -0.55
N THR A 42 -22.04 9.77 -1.26
CA THR A 42 -22.95 8.76 -0.68
C THR A 42 -22.31 7.40 -0.42
N HIS A 43 -21.04 7.22 -0.82
CA HIS A 43 -20.33 5.94 -0.71
C HIS A 43 -19.24 6.02 0.34
N LYS A 44 -18.95 4.88 0.97
CA LYS A 44 -17.71 4.72 1.71
C LYS A 44 -16.53 4.66 0.73
N VAL A 45 -15.40 5.21 1.15
CA VAL A 45 -14.18 5.22 0.35
C VAL A 45 -13.19 4.20 0.91
N TYR A 46 -12.73 3.32 0.05
CA TYR A 46 -11.65 2.39 0.32
C TYR A 46 -10.43 2.82 -0.47
N VAL A 47 -9.31 3.02 0.20
CA VAL A 47 -8.03 3.34 -0.43
C VAL A 47 -7.07 2.20 -0.21
N ALA A 48 -6.45 1.72 -1.29
CA ALA A 48 -5.46 0.66 -1.25
C ALA A 48 -4.14 1.13 -1.84
N LEU A 49 -3.07 0.91 -1.09
CA LEU A 49 -1.68 1.24 -1.42
C LEU A 49 -0.83 -0.03 -1.39
N THR A 50 0.23 -0.08 -2.18
CA THR A 50 1.22 -1.15 -2.06
C THR A 50 2.64 -0.60 -1.97
N PRO A 51 3.47 -1.11 -1.06
CA PRO A 51 4.90 -0.80 -1.04
C PRO A 51 5.71 -1.68 -2.00
N GLY A 52 5.10 -2.77 -2.49
CA GLY A 52 5.76 -3.79 -3.29
C GLY A 52 5.50 -3.65 -4.78
N ASP A 53 6.45 -4.16 -5.58
CA ASP A 53 6.30 -4.29 -7.02
C ASP A 53 5.17 -5.28 -7.39
N LYS A 54 4.85 -5.39 -8.69
CA LYS A 54 3.80 -6.29 -9.20
C LYS A 54 4.01 -7.77 -8.85
N ASP A 55 5.27 -8.19 -8.69
CA ASP A 55 5.63 -9.56 -8.32
C ASP A 55 5.69 -9.77 -6.80
N ARG A 56 5.50 -8.70 -6.02
CA ARG A 56 5.60 -8.66 -4.55
C ARG A 56 6.96 -9.15 -4.04
N ARG A 57 8.03 -8.84 -4.78
CA ARG A 57 9.40 -9.25 -4.49
C ARG A 57 10.26 -8.13 -3.94
N GLY A 58 10.08 -6.92 -4.45
CA GLY A 58 10.87 -5.74 -4.09
C GLY A 58 9.99 -4.53 -3.83
N LEU A 59 10.61 -3.35 -3.84
CA LEU A 59 9.90 -2.08 -3.72
C LEU A 59 9.07 -1.80 -4.98
N ALA A 60 7.92 -1.16 -4.79
CA ALA A 60 7.14 -0.62 -5.90
C ALA A 60 8.02 0.30 -6.76
N PRO A 61 7.84 0.32 -8.10
CA PRO A 61 8.61 1.22 -8.94
C PRO A 61 8.33 2.68 -8.57
N PRO A 62 9.27 3.59 -8.80
CA PRO A 62 9.04 5.02 -8.62
C PRO A 62 8.02 5.51 -9.66
N CYS A 63 7.19 6.48 -9.28
CA CYS A 63 6.27 7.11 -10.20
C CYS A 63 7.01 7.92 -11.27
N GLU A 64 6.45 8.02 -12.46
CA GLU A 64 6.96 8.90 -13.52
C GLU A 64 6.95 10.35 -13.05
N ALA A 65 8.03 11.06 -13.33
CA ALA A 65 8.16 12.49 -12.99
C ALA A 65 7.32 13.36 -13.95
N GLY A 66 7.16 12.94 -15.21
CA GLY A 66 6.38 13.63 -16.24
C GLY A 66 6.12 12.71 -17.44
N PRO A 67 5.45 13.22 -18.51
CA PRO A 67 5.33 12.50 -19.76
C PRO A 67 6.73 12.18 -20.29
N ASP A 68 6.99 10.92 -20.59
CA ASP A 68 8.27 10.42 -21.10
C ASP A 68 9.47 10.50 -20.13
N GLU A 69 9.24 10.86 -18.85
CA GLU A 69 10.26 10.85 -17.82
C GLU A 69 10.05 9.68 -16.86
N PRO A 70 10.75 8.55 -17.02
CA PRO A 70 10.66 7.43 -16.09
C PRO A 70 11.09 7.87 -14.70
N GLY A 71 10.34 7.46 -13.69
CA GLY A 71 10.70 7.70 -12.30
C GLY A 71 12.05 7.06 -11.97
N LYS A 72 12.83 7.72 -11.12
CA LYS A 72 14.13 7.22 -10.66
C LYS A 72 14.03 6.74 -9.22
N MET A 73 14.48 5.52 -8.99
CA MET A 73 14.64 5.02 -7.63
C MET A 73 15.75 5.82 -6.93
N PRO A 74 15.48 6.41 -5.74
CA PRO A 74 16.56 7.02 -4.96
C PRO A 74 17.66 6.01 -4.67
N ARG A 75 18.93 6.43 -4.82
CA ARG A 75 20.08 5.54 -4.60
C ARG A 75 20.06 4.84 -3.24
N GLU A 76 19.59 5.54 -2.21
CA GLU A 76 19.47 5.01 -0.85
C GLU A 76 18.38 3.92 -0.69
N LEU A 77 17.52 3.74 -1.71
CA LEU A 77 16.48 2.70 -1.75
C LEU A 77 16.77 1.60 -2.76
N GLU A 78 17.85 1.69 -3.52
CA GLU A 78 18.20 0.65 -4.49
C GLU A 78 18.57 -0.67 -3.79
N GLY A 79 17.81 -1.73 -4.08
CA GLY A 79 18.08 -3.08 -3.58
C GLY A 79 17.87 -3.29 -2.08
N VAL A 80 17.29 -2.32 -1.36
CA VAL A 80 17.00 -2.47 0.07
C VAL A 80 15.69 -3.24 0.32
N PRO A 81 15.56 -3.94 1.45
CA PRO A 81 14.33 -4.63 1.81
C PRO A 81 13.23 -3.65 2.24
N LEU A 82 11.98 -4.14 2.27
CA LEU A 82 10.80 -3.36 2.65
C LEU A 82 10.90 -2.76 4.07
N ASP A 83 11.58 -3.40 5.00
CA ASP A 83 11.74 -2.93 6.38
C ASP A 83 12.90 -1.96 6.57
N HIS A 84 13.60 -1.56 5.50
CA HIS A 84 14.63 -0.53 5.60
C HIS A 84 14.05 0.75 6.21
N PRO A 85 14.76 1.43 7.15
CA PRO A 85 14.22 2.59 7.86
C PRO A 85 13.68 3.70 6.94
N ARG A 86 14.39 3.98 5.85
CA ARG A 86 13.97 4.99 4.87
C ARG A 86 12.72 4.59 4.10
N VAL A 87 12.56 3.29 3.79
CA VAL A 87 11.34 2.76 3.16
C VAL A 87 10.15 2.90 4.10
N LYS A 88 10.31 2.54 5.37
CA LYS A 88 9.25 2.69 6.38
C LYS A 88 8.80 4.15 6.52
N GLN A 89 9.76 5.09 6.62
CA GLN A 89 9.48 6.51 6.72
C GLN A 89 8.75 7.03 5.47
N ALA A 90 9.26 6.70 4.28
CA ALA A 90 8.67 7.13 3.03
C ALA A 90 7.26 6.57 2.83
N PHE A 91 7.07 5.26 3.05
CA PHE A 91 5.76 4.65 2.85
C PHE A 91 4.72 5.14 3.87
N LEU A 92 5.11 5.41 5.12
CA LEU A 92 4.26 6.06 6.11
C LEU A 92 3.85 7.47 5.65
N ALA A 93 4.79 8.29 5.17
CA ALA A 93 4.48 9.63 4.69
C ALA A 93 3.57 9.59 3.45
N TYR A 94 3.76 8.63 2.55
CA TYR A 94 2.88 8.39 1.40
C TYR A 94 1.46 8.02 1.84
N ALA A 95 1.34 7.08 2.78
CA ALA A 95 0.04 6.68 3.33
C ALA A 95 -0.68 7.85 4.03
N ARG A 96 0.04 8.70 4.79
CA ARG A 96 -0.53 9.92 5.39
C ARG A 96 -1.11 10.87 4.33
N ARG A 97 -0.37 11.10 3.24
CA ARG A 97 -0.87 11.95 2.13
C ARG A 97 -2.13 11.37 1.51
N ALA A 98 -2.19 10.05 1.32
CA ALA A 98 -3.39 9.39 0.80
C ALA A 98 -4.59 9.53 1.75
N VAL A 99 -4.38 9.36 3.06
CA VAL A 99 -5.43 9.57 4.07
C VAL A 99 -5.93 11.01 4.06
N GLN A 100 -5.03 11.99 4.00
CA GLN A 100 -5.39 13.41 3.97
C GLN A 100 -6.18 13.79 2.71
N GLN A 101 -5.77 13.26 1.55
CA GLN A 101 -6.37 13.56 0.25
C GLN A 101 -7.76 12.94 0.10
N PHE A 102 -7.90 11.66 0.44
CA PHE A 102 -9.09 10.89 0.12
C PHE A 102 -10.03 10.66 1.31
N LYS A 103 -9.56 10.91 2.53
CA LYS A 103 -10.33 10.70 3.79
C LYS A 103 -11.04 9.34 3.80
N PRO A 104 -10.29 8.24 3.64
CA PRO A 104 -10.87 6.92 3.45
C PRO A 104 -11.63 6.43 4.70
N HIS A 105 -12.63 5.60 4.46
CA HIS A 105 -13.33 4.84 5.49
C HIS A 105 -12.61 3.53 5.80
N PHE A 106 -11.77 3.05 4.87
CA PHE A 106 -10.92 1.86 5.02
C PHE A 106 -9.61 2.11 4.28
N LEU A 107 -8.50 1.78 4.91
CA LEU A 107 -7.16 1.90 4.32
C LEU A 107 -6.49 0.52 4.24
N ASN A 108 -6.11 0.12 3.04
CA ASN A 108 -5.26 -1.04 2.78
C ASN A 108 -3.83 -0.56 2.53
N ILE A 109 -2.87 -1.02 3.32
CA ILE A 109 -1.45 -0.67 3.18
C ILE A 109 -0.59 -1.83 2.67
N GLY A 110 -1.22 -2.76 1.93
CA GLY A 110 -0.53 -3.90 1.34
C GLY A 110 -1.42 -4.69 0.39
N ILE A 111 -1.52 -4.25 -0.88
CA ILE A 111 -2.32 -4.91 -1.90
C ILE A 111 -1.71 -6.26 -2.23
N GLU A 112 -2.49 -7.34 -2.05
CA GLU A 112 -2.13 -8.73 -2.40
C GLU A 112 -0.75 -9.21 -1.88
N MET A 113 -0.32 -8.66 -0.74
CA MET A 113 0.99 -8.98 -0.17
C MET A 113 1.13 -10.43 0.28
N GLY A 114 0.05 -11.17 0.41
CA GLY A 114 0.13 -12.61 0.62
C GLY A 114 0.86 -13.36 -0.51
N ASN A 115 0.98 -12.81 -1.72
CA ASN A 115 1.82 -13.37 -2.79
C ASN A 115 3.29 -13.44 -2.36
N MET A 116 3.78 -12.48 -1.56
CA MET A 116 5.11 -12.53 -0.96
C MET A 116 5.22 -13.68 0.04
N ALA A 117 4.23 -13.86 0.92
CA ALA A 117 4.22 -14.97 1.88
C ALA A 117 4.27 -16.35 1.21
N LEU A 118 3.67 -16.48 0.02
CA LEU A 118 3.64 -17.71 -0.77
C LEU A 118 4.95 -17.91 -1.55
N ARG A 119 5.33 -16.94 -2.36
CA ARG A 119 6.40 -17.06 -3.36
C ARG A 119 7.77 -16.66 -2.85
N HIS A 120 7.81 -15.71 -1.91
CA HIS A 120 9.02 -15.13 -1.34
C HIS A 120 8.98 -15.16 0.20
N PRO A 121 8.83 -16.37 0.81
CA PRO A 121 8.61 -16.49 2.25
C PRO A 121 9.75 -15.93 3.12
N LYS A 122 10.96 -15.79 2.56
CA LYS A 122 12.10 -15.18 3.25
C LYS A 122 11.96 -13.65 3.35
N ASP A 123 11.24 -13.03 2.43
CA ASP A 123 11.04 -11.58 2.37
C ASP A 123 9.76 -11.15 3.13
N TRP A 124 8.87 -12.09 3.43
CA TRP A 124 7.63 -11.82 4.18
C TRP A 124 7.86 -11.10 5.52
N PRO A 125 8.87 -11.43 6.35
CA PRO A 125 9.13 -10.69 7.59
C PRO A 125 9.44 -9.20 7.36
N HIS A 126 10.06 -8.83 6.24
CA HIS A 126 10.31 -7.43 5.90
C HIS A 126 9.02 -6.66 5.65
N PHE A 127 8.04 -7.28 4.97
CA PHE A 127 6.72 -6.67 4.82
C PHE A 127 5.99 -6.57 6.16
N VAL A 128 6.02 -7.59 6.98
CA VAL A 128 5.41 -7.56 8.32
C VAL A 128 5.97 -6.39 9.13
N ALA A 129 7.29 -6.21 9.15
CA ALA A 129 7.93 -5.13 9.90
C ALA A 129 7.61 -3.72 9.34
N LEU A 130 7.46 -3.58 8.01
CA LEU A 130 6.97 -2.36 7.39
C LEU A 130 5.51 -2.09 7.79
N TYR A 131 4.66 -3.10 7.62
CA TYR A 131 3.22 -3.00 7.93
C TYR A 131 3.00 -2.56 9.38
N GLU A 132 3.62 -3.24 10.34
CA GLU A 132 3.48 -2.94 11.76
C GLU A 132 3.93 -1.51 12.11
N TYR A 133 5.03 -1.06 11.51
CA TYR A 133 5.51 0.32 11.67
C TYR A 133 4.48 1.34 11.18
N VAL A 134 3.98 1.16 9.96
CA VAL A 134 3.02 2.07 9.34
C VAL A 134 1.66 2.00 10.04
N TYR A 135 1.17 0.79 10.34
CA TYR A 135 -0.07 0.57 11.06
C TYR A 135 -0.06 1.27 12.42
N THR A 136 0.99 1.04 13.23
CA THR A 136 1.09 1.63 14.57
C THR A 136 1.08 3.15 14.52
N ALA A 137 1.85 3.76 13.63
CA ALA A 137 1.91 5.21 13.49
C ALA A 137 0.57 5.80 13.02
N LEU A 138 -0.06 5.18 12.01
CA LEU A 138 -1.35 5.65 11.51
C LEU A 138 -2.48 5.45 12.54
N LYS A 139 -2.47 4.39 13.34
CA LYS A 139 -3.47 4.19 14.41
C LYS A 139 -3.34 5.22 15.54
N GLN A 140 -2.13 5.74 15.79
CA GLN A 140 -1.95 6.85 16.73
C GLN A 140 -2.54 8.17 16.20
N GLU A 141 -2.44 8.42 14.90
CA GLU A 141 -2.92 9.63 14.25
C GLU A 141 -4.41 9.56 13.88
N PHE A 142 -4.86 8.37 13.46
CA PHE A 142 -6.22 8.10 12.98
C PHE A 142 -6.81 6.88 13.70
N PRO A 143 -7.10 6.95 15.01
CA PRO A 143 -7.45 5.79 15.83
C PRO A 143 -8.71 5.06 15.37
N THR A 144 -9.63 5.75 14.72
CA THR A 144 -10.90 5.19 14.23
C THR A 144 -10.83 4.66 12.79
N LEU A 145 -9.73 4.93 12.05
CA LEU A 145 -9.57 4.45 10.69
C LEU A 145 -9.24 2.95 10.70
N PRO A 146 -10.08 2.08 10.10
CA PRO A 146 -9.74 0.68 9.90
C PRO A 146 -8.60 0.54 8.90
N ILE A 147 -7.52 -0.15 9.30
CA ILE A 147 -6.34 -0.39 8.49
C ILE A 147 -6.13 -1.89 8.35
N GLY A 148 -5.88 -2.34 7.11
CA GLY A 148 -5.67 -3.73 6.79
C GLY A 148 -4.73 -3.91 5.61
N PHE A 149 -4.67 -5.14 5.13
CA PHE A 149 -3.98 -5.52 3.89
C PHE A 149 -4.85 -6.50 3.12
N SER A 150 -4.48 -6.82 1.88
CA SER A 150 -5.23 -7.81 1.11
C SER A 150 -4.38 -8.98 0.65
N ILE A 151 -5.07 -10.08 0.42
CA ILE A 151 -4.50 -11.32 -0.09
C ILE A 151 -5.39 -11.90 -1.19
N ASN A 152 -4.82 -12.69 -2.05
CA ASN A 152 -5.58 -13.60 -2.89
C ASN A 152 -5.96 -14.83 -2.06
N PRO A 153 -7.25 -15.18 -1.90
CA PRO A 153 -7.68 -16.29 -1.02
C PRO A 153 -7.17 -17.65 -1.47
N GLN A 154 -6.80 -17.81 -2.75
CA GLN A 154 -6.27 -19.10 -3.24
C GLN A 154 -4.95 -19.48 -2.55
N MET A 155 -4.16 -18.51 -2.09
CA MET A 155 -2.91 -18.80 -1.37
C MET A 155 -3.12 -19.41 0.01
N LEU A 156 -4.30 -19.21 0.61
CA LEU A 156 -4.64 -19.84 1.90
C LEU A 156 -4.86 -21.36 1.78
N ARG A 157 -4.91 -21.89 0.56
CA ARG A 157 -4.91 -23.35 0.34
C ARG A 157 -3.58 -24.00 0.72
N GLU A 158 -2.49 -23.21 0.75
CA GLU A 158 -1.19 -23.65 1.22
C GLU A 158 -1.09 -23.45 2.74
N PRO A 159 -1.09 -24.54 3.56
CA PRO A 159 -1.13 -24.43 5.02
C PRO A 159 0.03 -23.60 5.60
N GLN A 160 1.23 -23.71 5.01
CA GLN A 160 2.39 -22.94 5.45
C GLN A 160 2.21 -21.44 5.20
N THR A 161 1.59 -21.05 4.08
CA THR A 161 1.30 -19.65 3.77
C THR A 161 0.22 -19.11 4.70
N ALA A 162 -0.84 -19.88 4.94
CA ALA A 162 -1.87 -19.49 5.90
C ALA A 162 -1.28 -19.26 7.30
N SER A 163 -0.39 -20.15 7.76
CA SER A 163 0.29 -20.02 9.06
C SER A 163 1.18 -18.78 9.13
N ARG A 164 1.85 -18.38 8.04
CA ARG A 164 2.68 -17.16 8.00
C ARG A 164 1.85 -15.89 8.05
N VAL A 165 0.72 -15.88 7.34
CA VAL A 165 -0.14 -14.69 7.21
C VAL A 165 -1.00 -14.46 8.45
N LYS A 166 -1.43 -15.52 9.12
CA LYS A 166 -2.33 -15.48 10.27
C LYS A 166 -1.94 -14.46 11.35
N PRO A 167 -0.68 -14.39 11.85
CA PRO A 167 -0.32 -13.44 12.90
C PRO A 167 -0.52 -11.97 12.51
N LEU A 168 -0.34 -11.64 11.21
CA LEU A 168 -0.56 -10.29 10.72
C LEU A 168 -2.05 -9.97 10.58
N VAL A 169 -2.86 -10.96 10.16
CA VAL A 169 -4.32 -10.83 10.13
C VAL A 169 -4.89 -10.54 11.50
N GLU A 170 -4.43 -11.24 12.53
CA GLU A 170 -4.87 -11.06 13.91
C GLU A 170 -4.54 -9.69 14.50
N ARG A 171 -3.54 -9.00 13.94
CA ARG A 171 -3.12 -7.64 14.33
C ARG A 171 -3.68 -6.53 13.47
N SER A 172 -4.41 -6.87 12.41
CA SER A 172 -5.02 -5.92 11.49
C SER A 172 -6.49 -5.68 11.85
N ASP A 173 -7.03 -4.53 11.49
CA ASP A 173 -8.46 -4.25 11.73
C ASP A 173 -9.37 -5.05 10.78
N TYR A 174 -8.85 -5.44 9.60
CA TYR A 174 -9.55 -6.29 8.64
C TYR A 174 -8.57 -6.95 7.66
N LEU A 175 -9.06 -7.96 6.95
CA LEU A 175 -8.38 -8.59 5.83
C LEU A 175 -9.21 -8.37 4.56
N GLY A 176 -8.60 -7.76 3.53
CA GLY A 176 -9.16 -7.66 2.20
C GLY A 176 -8.92 -8.95 1.39
N LEU A 177 -9.90 -9.34 0.61
CA LEU A 177 -9.77 -10.50 -0.29
C LEU A 177 -9.87 -10.03 -1.74
N SER A 178 -8.78 -10.22 -2.51
CA SER A 178 -8.77 -10.01 -3.95
C SER A 178 -9.27 -11.26 -4.64
N PHE A 179 -10.50 -11.21 -5.13
CA PHE A 179 -11.15 -12.33 -5.76
C PHE A 179 -11.35 -12.07 -7.25
N TYR A 180 -10.82 -12.95 -8.08
CA TYR A 180 -10.97 -12.93 -9.54
C TYR A 180 -11.86 -14.09 -9.95
N PRO A 181 -13.17 -13.89 -10.18
CA PRO A 181 -14.05 -14.93 -10.71
C PRO A 181 -13.68 -15.16 -12.19
N TYR A 182 -13.27 -16.37 -12.51
CA TYR A 182 -13.09 -16.86 -13.88
C TYR A 182 -14.26 -17.74 -14.25
#